data_5c0bb67b666e068c1974e30674118107
#
_entry.id   5c0bb67b666e068c1974e30674118107
#
_cell.length_a   1.000
_cell.length_b   1.000
_cell.length_c   1.000
_cell.angle_alpha   90.00
_cell.angle_beta   90.00
_cell.angle_gamma   90.00
#
_symmetry.space_group_name_H-M   'P 1'
#
loop_
_entity.id
_entity.type
_entity.pdbx_description
1 polymer ?
#
loop_
_entity_poly.entity_id
_entity_poly.type
_entity_poly.pdbx_seq_one_letter_code
_entity_poly.pdbx_strand_id
1 'polypeptide(L)'
;KRGESQVITFKIISTDEEYLDEKIFKKVVKYLDEVVNHPLVIDGGFKEEYVAIEKENLKNRIESIINDKGRYAVERAREEMFKNEKYGISDLGYLADIDKITAKGLYEHYVNIMKTSPIDIVVEGNFDEDEIVEIISNGFDFHRENIIEIPRADFIKKVDEIKVIKEEMDITQGKLVMGYRCNVDYKDEFKYYSLFVGSNVLGGGPHSKLFVNVREKESLCYYIYSSLEKYKTSMFISSGIESENYDKTVELIGEQLKSLKEGKISDEELLNSKSAIISSLKTIKDSLGGSSDFYFSQSMGGTNTTVEKIIEMIEKVTVSDIVEAFKNIELDTIYFLSNNKEA
;
A
#
# COMPACT_ATOMS: atom_id res chain seq x y z
N LYS A 1 4.35 5.18 -2.83
CA LYS A 1 3.04 5.55 -3.40
C LYS A 1 1.93 5.20 -2.44
N ARG A 2 0.88 6.01 -2.40
CA ARG A 2 -0.36 5.79 -1.62
C ARG A 2 -1.55 6.05 -2.54
N GLY A 3 -2.35 5.02 -2.80
CA GLY A 3 -3.40 5.11 -3.82
C GLY A 3 -2.84 5.63 -5.15
N GLU A 4 -3.36 6.74 -5.65
CA GLU A 4 -2.94 7.38 -6.90
C GLU A 4 -1.83 8.43 -6.72
N SER A 5 -1.40 8.71 -5.48
CA SER A 5 -0.43 9.76 -5.19
C SER A 5 0.97 9.21 -4.95
N GLN A 6 1.97 9.89 -5.49
CA GLN A 6 3.37 9.69 -5.08
C GLN A 6 3.62 10.48 -3.80
N VAL A 7 4.40 9.91 -2.89
CA VAL A 7 4.76 10.52 -1.61
C VAL A 7 6.28 10.57 -1.51
N ILE A 8 6.82 11.74 -1.24
CA ILE A 8 8.23 11.92 -0.88
C ILE A 8 8.27 12.01 0.64
N THR A 9 9.08 11.19 1.27
CA THR A 9 9.22 11.15 2.73
C THR A 9 10.65 11.44 3.13
N PHE A 10 10.82 12.42 4.01
CA PHE A 10 12.07 12.67 4.72
C PHE A 10 11.89 12.21 6.16
N LYS A 11 12.75 11.35 6.64
CA LYS A 11 12.66 10.77 7.99
C LYS A 11 13.98 10.92 8.70
N ILE A 12 13.92 11.47 9.90
CA ILE A 12 15.07 11.55 10.83
C ILE A 12 14.68 10.83 12.11
N ILE A 13 15.57 10.02 12.61
CA ILE A 13 15.47 9.37 13.92
C ILE A 13 16.61 9.88 14.76
N SER A 14 16.31 10.39 15.94
CA SER A 14 17.31 10.84 16.92
C SER A 14 17.08 10.16 18.26
N THR A 15 18.08 10.24 19.13
CA THR A 15 17.94 9.85 20.53
C THR A 15 17.01 10.85 21.23
N ASP A 16 16.21 10.36 22.18
CA ASP A 16 15.38 11.21 23.05
C ASP A 16 16.29 12.15 23.88
N GLU A 17 15.86 13.42 23.98
CA GLU A 17 16.63 14.46 24.69
C GLU A 17 16.82 14.17 26.19
N GLU A 18 15.95 13.35 26.79
CA GLU A 18 16.11 12.88 28.16
C GLU A 18 17.44 12.13 28.41
N TYR A 19 18.01 11.53 27.36
CA TYR A 19 19.26 10.78 27.40
C TYR A 19 20.47 11.57 26.89
N LEU A 20 20.31 12.87 26.64
CA LEU A 20 21.34 13.73 26.06
C LEU A 20 21.61 14.95 26.95
N ASP A 21 22.86 15.41 26.95
CA ASP A 21 23.25 16.64 27.65
C ASP A 21 22.88 17.93 26.90
N GLU A 22 22.18 17.80 25.74
CA GLU A 22 21.80 18.92 24.88
C GLU A 22 20.43 18.73 24.23
N LYS A 23 19.76 19.85 23.92
CA LYS A 23 18.55 19.87 23.13
C LYS A 23 18.87 19.68 21.64
N ILE A 24 18.53 18.52 21.09
CA ILE A 24 18.88 18.12 19.73
C ILE A 24 17.77 18.43 18.73
N PHE A 25 16.49 18.47 19.13
CA PHE A 25 15.36 18.57 18.22
C PHE A 25 15.45 19.83 17.33
N LYS A 26 15.85 20.97 17.87
CA LYS A 26 16.10 22.18 17.09
C LYS A 26 17.16 22.01 16.01
N LYS A 27 18.21 21.20 16.30
CA LYS A 27 19.24 20.87 15.30
C LYS A 27 18.71 19.94 14.22
N VAL A 28 17.84 18.99 14.60
CA VAL A 28 17.16 18.06 13.68
C VAL A 28 16.27 18.83 12.71
N VAL A 29 15.46 19.77 13.19
CA VAL A 29 14.60 20.61 12.34
C VAL A 29 15.43 21.45 11.38
N LYS A 30 16.49 22.08 11.87
CA LYS A 30 17.40 22.86 11.00
C LYS A 30 18.09 22.00 9.95
N TYR A 31 18.52 20.80 10.31
CA TYR A 31 19.14 19.87 9.37
C TYR A 31 18.13 19.40 8.32
N LEU A 32 16.88 19.15 8.73
CA LEU A 32 15.80 18.81 7.81
C LEU A 32 15.52 19.95 6.82
N ASP A 33 15.49 21.19 7.32
CA ASP A 33 15.35 22.39 6.48
C ASP A 33 16.48 22.50 5.46
N GLU A 34 17.74 22.30 5.89
CA GLU A 34 18.90 22.32 4.99
C GLU A 34 18.79 21.26 3.89
N VAL A 35 18.41 20.03 4.24
CA VAL A 35 18.28 18.92 3.28
C VAL A 35 17.15 19.17 2.28
N VAL A 36 16.02 19.70 2.76
CA VAL A 36 14.82 19.89 1.94
C VAL A 36 14.87 21.19 1.13
N ASN A 37 15.21 22.30 1.76
CA ASN A 37 15.12 23.61 1.13
C ASN A 37 16.42 24.08 0.49
N HIS A 38 17.57 23.50 0.86
CA HIS A 38 18.89 23.90 0.36
C HIS A 38 19.67 22.73 -0.26
N PRO A 39 19.05 21.97 -1.22
CA PRO A 39 19.75 20.87 -1.86
C PRO A 39 20.96 21.36 -2.65
N LEU A 40 21.95 20.49 -2.85
CA LEU A 40 23.14 20.81 -3.64
C LEU A 40 22.77 21.06 -5.11
N VAL A 41 22.86 22.32 -5.52
CA VAL A 41 22.54 22.78 -6.89
C VAL A 41 23.82 23.30 -7.57
N ILE A 42 24.06 22.87 -8.80
CA ILE A 42 25.18 23.27 -9.65
C ILE A 42 24.61 23.65 -11.01
N ASP A 43 24.92 24.84 -11.50
CA ASP A 43 24.49 25.37 -12.80
C ASP A 43 22.94 25.29 -13.02
N GLY A 44 22.19 25.51 -11.95
CA GLY A 44 20.72 25.52 -11.98
C GLY A 44 20.05 24.15 -12.03
N GLY A 45 20.77 23.08 -11.70
CA GLY A 45 20.26 21.71 -11.60
C GLY A 45 20.88 20.95 -10.43
N PHE A 46 20.41 19.74 -10.16
CA PHE A 46 21.14 18.83 -9.28
C PHE A 46 22.50 18.47 -9.88
N LYS A 47 23.45 18.03 -9.03
CA LYS A 47 24.76 17.60 -9.52
C LYS A 47 24.60 16.42 -10.50
N GLU A 48 25.05 16.60 -11.77
CA GLU A 48 24.86 15.62 -12.85
C GLU A 48 25.38 14.22 -12.49
N GLU A 49 26.55 14.16 -11.82
CA GLU A 49 27.13 12.89 -11.37
C GLU A 49 26.20 12.12 -10.44
N TYR A 50 25.52 12.80 -9.51
CA TYR A 50 24.58 12.16 -8.58
C TYR A 50 23.31 11.72 -9.31
N VAL A 51 22.81 12.53 -10.24
CA VAL A 51 21.66 12.15 -11.06
C VAL A 51 21.98 10.91 -11.92
N ALA A 52 23.18 10.82 -12.48
CA ALA A 52 23.60 9.67 -13.25
C ALA A 52 23.65 8.39 -12.39
N ILE A 53 24.20 8.49 -11.17
CA ILE A 53 24.23 7.36 -10.21
C ILE A 53 22.81 6.93 -9.85
N GLU A 54 21.92 7.88 -9.53
CA GLU A 54 20.54 7.55 -9.15
C GLU A 54 19.69 7.01 -10.32
N LYS A 55 19.96 7.43 -11.55
CA LYS A 55 19.37 6.84 -12.76
C LYS A 55 19.76 5.36 -12.90
N GLU A 56 21.03 5.04 -12.70
CA GLU A 56 21.50 3.64 -12.76
C GLU A 56 20.92 2.81 -11.59
N ASN A 57 20.86 3.38 -10.38
CA ASN A 57 20.21 2.74 -9.25
C ASN A 57 18.72 2.47 -9.52
N LEU A 58 18.00 3.43 -10.11
CA LEU A 58 16.59 3.29 -10.46
C LEU A 58 16.39 2.20 -11.52
N LYS A 59 17.23 2.20 -12.57
CA LYS A 59 17.24 1.15 -13.60
C LYS A 59 17.39 -0.23 -12.99
N ASN A 60 18.43 -0.43 -12.18
CA ASN A 60 18.68 -1.70 -11.49
C ASN A 60 17.51 -2.11 -10.59
N ARG A 61 16.84 -1.18 -9.91
CA ARG A 61 15.65 -1.45 -9.09
C ARG A 61 14.47 -1.90 -9.94
N ILE A 62 14.21 -1.26 -11.08
CA ILE A 62 13.13 -1.64 -12.00
C ILE A 62 13.41 -3.04 -12.58
N GLU A 63 14.61 -3.27 -13.06
CA GLU A 63 15.02 -4.56 -13.62
C GLU A 63 14.98 -5.68 -12.58
N SER A 64 15.28 -5.39 -11.32
CA SER A 64 15.28 -6.38 -10.24
C SER A 64 13.89 -6.85 -9.80
N ILE A 65 12.81 -6.12 -10.13
CA ILE A 65 11.44 -6.52 -9.78
C ILE A 65 11.16 -7.93 -10.30
N ILE A 66 11.62 -8.25 -11.48
CA ILE A 66 11.43 -9.56 -12.13
C ILE A 66 12.08 -10.70 -11.34
N ASN A 67 13.03 -10.44 -10.46
CA ASN A 67 13.69 -11.47 -9.65
C ASN A 67 12.78 -11.98 -8.52
N ASP A 68 11.87 -11.14 -8.01
CA ASP A 68 10.79 -11.55 -7.12
C ASP A 68 9.52 -11.78 -7.94
N LYS A 69 9.31 -13.02 -8.38
CA LYS A 69 8.19 -13.41 -9.24
C LYS A 69 6.81 -13.17 -8.60
N GLY A 70 6.73 -13.26 -7.27
CA GLY A 70 5.48 -12.97 -6.54
C GLY A 70 5.14 -11.48 -6.61
N ARG A 71 6.10 -10.63 -6.30
CA ARG A 71 5.96 -9.17 -6.42
C ARG A 71 5.71 -8.75 -7.85
N TYR A 72 6.45 -9.27 -8.81
CA TYR A 72 6.26 -9.02 -10.24
C TYR A 72 4.83 -9.31 -10.67
N ALA A 73 4.29 -10.49 -10.31
CA ALA A 73 2.93 -10.86 -10.67
C ALA A 73 1.87 -9.92 -10.08
N VAL A 74 2.03 -9.48 -8.83
CA VAL A 74 1.12 -8.53 -8.20
C VAL A 74 1.20 -7.15 -8.88
N GLU A 75 2.39 -6.65 -9.19
CA GLU A 75 2.55 -5.38 -9.91
C GLU A 75 1.97 -5.44 -11.32
N ARG A 76 2.19 -6.53 -12.06
CA ARG A 76 1.59 -6.75 -13.38
C ARG A 76 0.07 -6.83 -13.34
N ALA A 77 -0.48 -7.59 -12.37
CA ALA A 77 -1.92 -7.65 -12.16
C ALA A 77 -2.52 -6.27 -11.86
N ARG A 78 -1.86 -5.47 -11.03
CA ARG A 78 -2.26 -4.09 -10.72
C ARG A 78 -2.22 -3.19 -11.95
N GLU A 79 -1.15 -3.23 -12.74
CA GLU A 79 -1.02 -2.46 -13.98
C GLU A 79 -2.13 -2.79 -14.98
N GLU A 80 -2.43 -4.05 -15.19
CA GLU A 80 -3.49 -4.48 -16.12
C GLU A 80 -4.89 -4.18 -15.59
N MET A 81 -5.14 -4.38 -14.29
CA MET A 81 -6.41 -4.04 -13.65
C MET A 81 -6.72 -2.55 -13.75
N PHE A 82 -5.72 -1.71 -13.53
CA PHE A 82 -5.84 -0.26 -13.47
C PHE A 82 -5.23 0.47 -14.68
N LYS A 83 -5.12 -0.19 -15.82
CA LYS A 83 -4.45 0.32 -17.03
C LYS A 83 -4.91 1.73 -17.47
N ASN A 84 -6.16 2.06 -17.21
CA ASN A 84 -6.75 3.36 -17.55
C ASN A 84 -6.90 4.28 -16.33
N GLU A 85 -6.21 4.01 -15.26
CA GLU A 85 -6.28 4.75 -14.01
C GLU A 85 -4.85 5.07 -13.51
N LYS A 86 -4.68 6.20 -12.82
CA LYS A 86 -3.38 6.61 -12.28
C LYS A 86 -2.77 5.58 -11.30
N TYR A 87 -3.61 4.79 -10.65
CA TYR A 87 -3.17 3.73 -9.77
C TYR A 87 -2.39 2.62 -10.49
N GLY A 88 -2.66 2.37 -11.76
CA GLY A 88 -1.95 1.41 -12.60
C GLY A 88 -0.52 1.82 -12.96
N ILE A 89 -0.16 3.10 -12.85
CA ILE A 89 1.20 3.57 -13.14
C ILE A 89 2.17 2.94 -12.13
N SER A 90 3.28 2.38 -12.62
CA SER A 90 4.33 1.80 -11.78
C SER A 90 4.89 2.81 -10.77
N ASP A 91 5.15 2.34 -9.56
CA ASP A 91 5.70 3.18 -8.47
C ASP A 91 7.12 3.65 -8.77
N LEU A 92 7.87 2.87 -9.53
CA LEU A 92 9.25 3.19 -9.96
C LEU A 92 9.30 3.84 -11.34
N GLY A 93 8.17 4.02 -12.02
CA GLY A 93 8.15 4.46 -13.42
C GLY A 93 8.56 3.36 -14.39
N TYR A 94 9.08 3.74 -15.54
CA TYR A 94 9.40 2.82 -16.63
C TYR A 94 10.82 3.05 -17.16
N LEU A 95 11.51 1.98 -17.55
CA LEU A 95 12.87 2.04 -18.11
C LEU A 95 13.00 3.03 -19.26
N ALA A 96 12.00 3.08 -20.15
CA ALA A 96 11.96 3.96 -21.32
C ALA A 96 11.97 5.47 -20.99
N ASP A 97 11.68 5.84 -19.74
CA ASP A 97 11.63 7.22 -19.30
C ASP A 97 12.89 7.70 -18.58
N ILE A 98 13.76 6.77 -18.13
CA ILE A 98 14.95 7.11 -17.35
C ILE A 98 15.90 8.04 -18.12
N ASP A 99 16.11 7.77 -19.41
CA ASP A 99 17.03 8.57 -20.23
C ASP A 99 16.55 10.01 -20.44
N LYS A 100 15.26 10.26 -20.32
CA LYS A 100 14.64 11.58 -20.44
C LYS A 100 14.88 12.47 -19.21
N ILE A 101 15.29 11.89 -18.08
CA ILE A 101 15.54 12.64 -16.85
C ILE A 101 16.86 13.39 -16.96
N THR A 102 16.81 14.73 -16.82
CA THR A 102 17.98 15.60 -16.78
C THR A 102 18.14 16.20 -15.38
N ALA A 103 19.35 16.56 -15.01
CA ALA A 103 19.66 17.17 -13.71
C ALA A 103 18.86 18.46 -13.47
N LYS A 104 18.75 19.30 -14.51
CA LYS A 104 17.97 20.53 -14.46
C LYS A 104 16.47 20.28 -14.36
N GLY A 105 15.91 19.42 -15.22
CA GLY A 105 14.48 19.10 -15.20
C GLY A 105 14.04 18.43 -13.89
N LEU A 106 14.91 17.57 -13.31
CA LEU A 106 14.65 16.95 -12.01
C LEU A 106 14.62 17.99 -10.87
N TYR A 107 15.55 18.97 -10.91
CA TYR A 107 15.56 20.05 -9.92
C TYR A 107 14.35 20.96 -10.06
N GLU A 108 13.97 21.36 -11.27
CA GLU A 108 12.77 22.16 -11.54
C GLU A 108 11.51 21.45 -11.04
N HIS A 109 11.41 20.15 -11.27
CA HIS A 109 10.31 19.32 -10.78
C HIS A 109 10.29 19.25 -9.24
N TYR A 110 11.47 19.06 -8.61
CA TYR A 110 11.62 19.06 -7.16
C TYR A 110 11.13 20.36 -6.55
N VAL A 111 11.60 21.51 -7.06
CA VAL A 111 11.18 22.84 -6.58
C VAL A 111 9.67 23.02 -6.71
N ASN A 112 9.09 22.60 -7.84
CA ASN A 112 7.65 22.68 -8.03
C ASN A 112 6.87 21.83 -6.99
N ILE A 113 7.30 20.60 -6.75
CA ILE A 113 6.69 19.73 -5.72
C ILE A 113 6.79 20.38 -4.35
N MET A 114 7.98 20.87 -3.96
CA MET A 114 8.19 21.50 -2.66
C MET A 114 7.32 22.74 -2.47
N LYS A 115 7.03 23.49 -3.52
CA LYS A 115 6.18 24.67 -3.48
C LYS A 115 4.68 24.35 -3.42
N THR A 116 4.23 23.30 -4.11
CA THR A 116 2.80 23.12 -4.42
C THR A 116 2.16 21.91 -3.74
N SER A 117 2.94 20.90 -3.30
CA SER A 117 2.33 19.69 -2.69
C SER A 117 1.95 19.93 -1.24
N PRO A 118 0.87 19.34 -0.72
CA PRO A 118 0.60 19.29 0.72
C PRO A 118 1.80 18.68 1.48
N ILE A 119 2.05 19.18 2.68
CA ILE A 119 3.08 18.66 3.59
C ILE A 119 2.42 18.24 4.88
N ASP A 120 2.66 17.00 5.30
CA ASP A 120 2.33 16.49 6.62
C ASP A 120 3.62 16.31 7.41
N ILE A 121 3.66 16.82 8.63
CA ILE A 121 4.77 16.65 9.56
C ILE A 121 4.28 15.80 10.73
N VAL A 122 4.91 14.65 10.93
CA VAL A 122 4.63 13.76 12.04
C VAL A 122 5.84 13.73 12.95
N VAL A 123 5.64 14.05 14.20
CA VAL A 123 6.68 14.02 15.25
C VAL A 123 6.24 13.04 16.34
N GLU A 124 7.11 12.14 16.70
CA GLU A 124 6.86 11.14 17.73
C GLU A 124 7.99 11.11 18.75
N GLY A 125 7.65 11.12 20.03
CA GLY A 125 8.59 11.09 21.11
C GLY A 125 8.01 11.65 22.41
N ASN A 126 8.87 11.88 23.38
CA ASN A 126 8.54 12.52 24.64
C ASN A 126 8.89 14.03 24.54
N PHE A 127 7.88 14.89 24.39
CA PHE A 127 8.08 16.32 24.17
C PHE A 127 6.83 17.13 24.59
N ASP A 128 7.00 18.44 24.76
CA ASP A 128 5.92 19.39 24.86
C ASP A 128 5.43 19.80 23.46
N GLU A 129 4.13 19.66 23.18
CA GLU A 129 3.56 19.90 21.84
C GLU A 129 3.72 21.35 21.40
N ASP A 130 3.54 22.32 22.30
CA ASP A 130 3.66 23.75 21.96
C ASP A 130 5.12 24.11 21.65
N GLU A 131 6.08 23.58 22.41
CA GLU A 131 7.52 23.78 22.16
C GLU A 131 7.90 23.22 20.77
N ILE A 132 7.42 22.00 20.41
CA ILE A 132 7.70 21.37 19.12
C ILE A 132 7.13 22.16 17.95
N VAL A 133 5.87 22.63 18.07
CA VAL A 133 5.23 23.44 17.04
C VAL A 133 5.99 24.77 16.84
N GLU A 134 6.43 25.42 17.93
CA GLU A 134 7.24 26.65 17.86
C GLU A 134 8.59 26.38 17.16
N ILE A 135 9.30 25.32 17.53
CA ILE A 135 10.61 24.97 16.94
C ILE A 135 10.47 24.69 15.44
N ILE A 136 9.45 23.95 15.01
CA ILE A 136 9.21 23.64 13.59
C ILE A 136 8.84 24.92 12.83
N SER A 137 7.91 25.71 13.35
CA SER A 137 7.43 26.93 12.70
C SER A 137 8.53 27.98 12.50
N ASN A 138 9.51 28.04 13.42
CA ASN A 138 10.63 28.98 13.35
C ASN A 138 11.87 28.39 12.67
N GLY A 139 11.98 27.08 12.57
CA GLY A 139 13.20 26.40 12.11
C GLY A 139 13.11 25.77 10.73
N PHE A 140 11.92 25.69 10.15
CA PHE A 140 11.72 25.16 8.79
C PHE A 140 11.08 26.23 7.90
N ASP A 141 11.68 26.46 6.73
CA ASP A 141 11.20 27.47 5.80
C ASP A 141 10.17 26.89 4.83
N PHE A 142 8.91 27.28 5.04
CA PHE A 142 7.78 26.83 4.24
C PHE A 142 7.53 27.75 3.04
N HIS A 143 8.35 27.68 2.01
CA HIS A 143 8.12 28.41 0.75
C HIS A 143 6.96 27.79 -0.04
N ARG A 144 5.72 28.24 0.25
CA ARG A 144 4.51 27.64 -0.28
C ARG A 144 3.79 28.56 -1.26
N GLU A 145 3.45 28.02 -2.42
CA GLU A 145 2.72 28.73 -3.47
C GLU A 145 1.67 27.79 -4.08
N ASN A 146 0.42 28.24 -4.13
CA ASN A 146 -0.65 27.54 -4.85
C ASN A 146 -0.74 26.05 -4.49
N ILE A 147 -0.91 25.74 -3.20
CA ILE A 147 -1.02 24.35 -2.74
C ILE A 147 -2.10 23.60 -3.51
N ILE A 148 -1.72 22.52 -4.17
CA ILE A 148 -2.64 21.70 -4.94
C ILE A 148 -3.55 20.91 -4.01
N GLU A 149 -4.82 20.82 -4.38
CA GLU A 149 -5.71 19.83 -3.78
C GLU A 149 -5.43 18.46 -4.43
N ILE A 150 -5.21 17.43 -3.59
CA ILE A 150 -5.08 16.06 -4.07
C ILE A 150 -6.49 15.49 -4.23
N PRO A 151 -6.95 15.28 -5.46
CA PRO A 151 -8.29 14.75 -5.67
C PRO A 151 -8.37 13.33 -5.13
N ARG A 152 -9.51 13.02 -4.54
CA ARG A 152 -9.78 11.65 -4.10
C ARG A 152 -9.84 10.72 -5.32
N ALA A 153 -9.20 9.57 -5.21
CA ALA A 153 -9.27 8.55 -6.25
C ALA A 153 -10.71 8.05 -6.45
N ASP A 154 -11.13 7.88 -7.69
CA ASP A 154 -12.37 7.18 -8.01
C ASP A 154 -12.17 5.68 -7.70
N PHE A 155 -13.04 5.15 -6.84
CA PHE A 155 -12.98 3.77 -6.37
C PHE A 155 -14.21 2.95 -6.72
N ILE A 156 -15.32 3.60 -7.12
CA ILE A 156 -16.54 2.91 -7.57
C ILE A 156 -16.42 2.65 -9.05
N LYS A 157 -16.36 1.38 -9.42
CA LYS A 157 -16.27 0.98 -10.81
C LYS A 157 -16.96 -0.34 -11.05
N LYS A 158 -17.85 -0.36 -12.03
CA LYS A 158 -18.45 -1.59 -12.55
C LYS A 158 -17.43 -2.32 -13.43
N VAL A 159 -17.39 -3.62 -13.33
CA VAL A 159 -16.59 -4.48 -14.19
C VAL A 159 -17.48 -4.94 -15.35
N ASP A 160 -17.15 -4.50 -16.56
CA ASP A 160 -17.90 -4.90 -17.76
C ASP A 160 -17.46 -6.27 -18.28
N GLU A 161 -16.15 -6.57 -18.18
CA GLU A 161 -15.55 -7.83 -18.62
C GLU A 161 -14.37 -8.18 -17.72
N ILE A 162 -14.26 -9.47 -17.35
CA ILE A 162 -13.13 -9.99 -16.60
C ILE A 162 -11.93 -10.12 -17.54
N LYS A 163 -10.84 -9.45 -17.20
CA LYS A 163 -9.57 -9.57 -17.92
C LYS A 163 -8.83 -10.81 -17.47
N VAL A 164 -8.39 -11.64 -18.41
CA VAL A 164 -7.54 -12.79 -18.13
C VAL A 164 -6.22 -12.62 -18.88
N ILE A 165 -5.15 -12.40 -18.13
CA ILE A 165 -3.81 -12.21 -18.67
C ILE A 165 -2.94 -13.40 -18.26
N LYS A 166 -2.35 -14.08 -19.24
CA LYS A 166 -1.37 -15.14 -19.03
C LYS A 166 -0.04 -14.70 -19.60
N GLU A 167 1.00 -14.79 -18.81
CA GLU A 167 2.37 -14.49 -19.17
C GLU A 167 3.25 -15.70 -18.87
N GLU A 168 4.17 -16.05 -19.77
CA GLU A 168 5.06 -17.19 -19.61
C GLU A 168 6.47 -16.74 -19.26
N MET A 169 7.09 -17.42 -18.31
CA MET A 169 8.45 -17.14 -17.89
C MET A 169 9.12 -18.42 -17.39
N ASP A 170 10.45 -18.50 -17.48
CA ASP A 170 11.19 -19.60 -16.86
C ASP A 170 11.13 -19.48 -15.33
N ILE A 171 10.17 -20.18 -14.74
CA ILE A 171 9.90 -20.23 -13.31
C ILE A 171 9.58 -21.65 -12.86
N THR A 172 9.88 -21.96 -11.62
CA THR A 172 9.57 -23.27 -11.04
C THR A 172 8.13 -23.37 -10.54
N GLN A 173 7.51 -22.25 -10.24
CA GLN A 173 6.17 -22.19 -9.63
C GLN A 173 5.38 -21.03 -10.20
N GLY A 174 4.19 -21.31 -10.74
CA GLY A 174 3.26 -20.30 -11.24
C GLY A 174 2.81 -19.31 -10.16
N LYS A 175 2.50 -18.09 -10.56
CA LYS A 175 1.98 -17.02 -9.70
C LYS A 175 0.62 -16.58 -10.21
N LEU A 176 -0.41 -16.88 -9.44
CA LEU A 176 -1.79 -16.47 -9.72
C LEU A 176 -2.13 -15.25 -8.87
N VAL A 177 -2.64 -14.22 -9.51
CA VAL A 177 -3.17 -13.02 -8.84
C VAL A 177 -4.56 -12.71 -9.37
N MET A 178 -5.55 -12.63 -8.48
CA MET A 178 -6.91 -12.26 -8.81
C MET A 178 -7.25 -10.91 -8.17
N GLY A 179 -7.55 -9.92 -8.99
CA GLY A 179 -7.87 -8.55 -8.58
C GLY A 179 -9.38 -8.28 -8.57
N TYR A 180 -9.88 -7.73 -7.47
CA TYR A 180 -11.30 -7.46 -7.25
C TYR A 180 -11.54 -5.98 -6.97
N ARG A 181 -12.62 -5.42 -7.54
CA ARG A 181 -13.19 -4.12 -7.16
C ARG A 181 -14.12 -4.31 -5.99
N CYS A 182 -13.84 -3.65 -4.87
CA CYS A 182 -14.67 -3.82 -3.67
C CYS A 182 -15.85 -2.85 -3.62
N ASN A 183 -15.75 -1.69 -4.28
CA ASN A 183 -16.83 -0.69 -4.37
C ASN A 183 -17.35 -0.22 -3.00
N VAL A 184 -16.45 -0.12 -2.02
CA VAL A 184 -16.73 0.38 -0.67
C VAL A 184 -16.03 1.70 -0.48
N ASP A 185 -16.73 2.70 0.07
CA ASP A 185 -16.10 3.94 0.46
C ASP A 185 -15.32 3.75 1.77
N TYR A 186 -14.00 3.97 1.76
CA TYR A 186 -13.19 3.87 2.98
C TYR A 186 -13.51 4.98 4.01
N LYS A 187 -14.24 6.04 3.62
CA LYS A 187 -14.77 7.06 4.55
C LYS A 187 -16.03 6.59 5.28
N ASP A 188 -16.75 5.61 4.75
CA ASP A 188 -17.67 4.80 5.53
C ASP A 188 -16.85 3.79 6.34
N GLU A 189 -16.23 4.28 7.41
CA GLU A 189 -15.21 3.55 8.16
C GLU A 189 -15.73 2.21 8.68
N PHE A 190 -16.96 2.16 9.19
CA PHE A 190 -17.51 0.89 9.70
C PHE A 190 -17.67 -0.15 8.59
N LYS A 191 -18.15 0.26 7.42
CA LYS A 191 -18.26 -0.61 6.25
C LYS A 191 -16.90 -1.02 5.72
N TYR A 192 -15.93 -0.10 5.70
CA TYR A 192 -14.55 -0.40 5.32
C TYR A 192 -13.89 -1.41 6.28
N TYR A 193 -14.06 -1.24 7.60
CA TYR A 193 -13.51 -2.20 8.57
C TYR A 193 -14.26 -3.54 8.55
N SER A 194 -15.55 -3.56 8.18
CA SER A 194 -16.26 -4.80 7.89
C SER A 194 -15.69 -5.53 6.67
N LEU A 195 -15.34 -4.78 5.60
CA LEU A 195 -14.62 -5.30 4.44
C LEU A 195 -13.23 -5.83 4.83
N PHE A 196 -12.52 -5.11 5.69
CA PHE A 196 -11.18 -5.49 6.16
C PHE A 196 -11.21 -6.79 6.98
N VAL A 197 -12.16 -6.92 7.92
CA VAL A 197 -12.38 -8.16 8.67
C VAL A 197 -12.74 -9.31 7.73
N GLY A 198 -13.66 -9.09 6.78
CA GLY A 198 -14.05 -10.09 5.79
C GLY A 198 -12.88 -10.52 4.89
N SER A 199 -12.01 -9.59 4.48
CA SER A 199 -10.78 -9.94 3.75
C SER A 199 -9.84 -10.80 4.60
N ASN A 200 -9.76 -10.54 5.91
CA ASN A 200 -8.96 -11.36 6.82
C ASN A 200 -9.56 -12.75 7.01
N VAL A 201 -10.88 -12.88 7.16
CA VAL A 201 -11.59 -14.18 7.14
C VAL A 201 -11.32 -14.95 5.86
N LEU A 202 -11.29 -14.25 4.72
CA LEU A 202 -11.04 -14.86 3.42
C LEU A 202 -9.61 -15.38 3.28
N GLY A 203 -8.60 -14.54 3.55
CA GLY A 203 -7.20 -14.87 3.26
C GLY A 203 -6.16 -14.18 4.16
N GLY A 204 -6.51 -13.84 5.41
CA GLY A 204 -5.64 -13.09 6.31
C GLY A 204 -4.62 -13.90 7.12
N GLY A 205 -4.61 -15.22 6.98
CA GLY A 205 -3.66 -16.05 7.72
C GLY A 205 -4.06 -17.52 7.79
N PRO A 206 -3.40 -18.33 8.64
CA PRO A 206 -3.63 -19.79 8.73
C PRO A 206 -5.05 -20.20 9.09
N HIS A 207 -5.81 -19.34 9.75
CA HIS A 207 -7.22 -19.55 10.12
C HIS A 207 -8.20 -19.22 8.99
N SER A 208 -7.73 -18.66 7.87
CA SER A 208 -8.58 -18.15 6.81
C SER A 208 -9.12 -19.23 5.89
N LYS A 209 -10.27 -18.94 5.25
CA LYS A 209 -10.93 -19.87 4.33
C LYS A 209 -10.03 -20.32 3.18
N LEU A 210 -9.29 -19.41 2.57
CA LEU A 210 -8.37 -19.76 1.48
C LEU A 210 -7.24 -20.65 1.96
N PHE A 211 -6.65 -20.36 3.12
CA PHE A 211 -5.58 -21.18 3.66
C PHE A 211 -6.08 -22.59 3.98
N VAL A 212 -7.18 -22.72 4.71
CA VAL A 212 -7.71 -24.00 5.16
C VAL A 212 -8.27 -24.83 3.99
N ASN A 213 -9.04 -24.21 3.07
CA ASN A 213 -9.77 -24.96 2.06
C ASN A 213 -8.98 -25.17 0.76
N VAL A 214 -8.10 -24.21 0.37
CA VAL A 214 -7.34 -24.31 -0.90
C VAL A 214 -5.96 -24.89 -0.66
N ARG A 215 -5.25 -24.41 0.40
CA ARG A 215 -3.90 -24.85 0.68
C ARG A 215 -3.85 -26.15 1.47
N GLU A 216 -4.54 -26.24 2.64
CA GLU A 216 -4.40 -27.39 3.53
C GLU A 216 -5.20 -28.60 3.03
N LYS A 217 -6.49 -28.44 2.69
CA LYS A 217 -7.34 -29.55 2.28
C LYS A 217 -7.03 -30.05 0.87
N GLU A 218 -6.90 -29.15 -0.08
CA GLU A 218 -6.73 -29.50 -1.49
C GLU A 218 -5.27 -29.53 -1.95
N SER A 219 -4.34 -29.00 -1.14
CA SER A 219 -2.90 -28.97 -1.42
C SER A 219 -2.52 -28.32 -2.77
N LEU A 220 -3.31 -27.34 -3.23
CA LEU A 220 -3.14 -26.74 -4.57
C LEU A 220 -2.10 -25.65 -4.62
N CYS A 221 -1.68 -25.10 -3.47
CA CYS A 221 -0.78 -23.96 -3.45
C CYS A 221 0.17 -24.02 -2.24
N TYR A 222 1.33 -23.38 -2.42
CA TYR A 222 2.34 -23.20 -1.36
C TYR A 222 1.98 -22.05 -0.41
N TYR A 223 1.43 -21.00 -0.98
CA TYR A 223 0.89 -19.87 -0.23
C TYR A 223 -0.36 -19.36 -0.93
N ILE A 224 -1.26 -18.81 -0.15
CA ILE A 224 -2.41 -18.06 -0.62
C ILE A 224 -2.80 -17.04 0.44
N TYR A 225 -3.06 -15.81 0.01
CA TYR A 225 -3.50 -14.75 0.90
C TYR A 225 -4.33 -13.70 0.14
N SER A 226 -5.13 -12.94 0.88
CA SER A 226 -5.80 -11.74 0.39
C SER A 226 -5.14 -10.49 0.97
N SER A 227 -5.08 -9.44 0.17
CA SER A 227 -4.61 -8.11 0.57
C SER A 227 -5.60 -7.05 0.11
N LEU A 228 -5.86 -6.05 0.96
CA LEU A 228 -6.78 -4.96 0.69
C LEU A 228 -6.01 -3.65 0.54
N GLU A 229 -6.25 -2.93 -0.55
CA GLU A 229 -5.75 -1.58 -0.75
C GLU A 229 -6.83 -0.57 -0.36
N LYS A 230 -6.50 0.31 0.60
CA LYS A 230 -7.48 1.21 1.23
C LYS A 230 -8.06 2.24 0.26
N TYR A 231 -7.20 2.97 -0.46
CA TYR A 231 -7.65 4.18 -1.17
C TYR A 231 -8.39 3.90 -2.48
N LYS A 232 -8.12 2.74 -3.09
CA LYS A 232 -8.86 2.24 -4.27
C LYS A 232 -9.92 1.22 -3.89
N THR A 233 -9.94 0.80 -2.62
CA THR A 233 -10.77 -0.30 -2.12
C THR A 233 -10.81 -1.47 -3.11
N SER A 234 -9.62 -1.93 -3.43
CA SER A 234 -9.41 -3.13 -4.25
C SER A 234 -8.80 -4.23 -3.42
N MET A 235 -9.16 -5.46 -3.71
CA MET A 235 -8.61 -6.63 -3.05
C MET A 235 -7.86 -7.49 -4.06
N PHE A 236 -6.69 -7.95 -3.67
CA PHE A 236 -5.90 -8.90 -4.44
C PHE A 236 -5.80 -10.21 -3.67
N ILE A 237 -6.07 -11.33 -4.35
CA ILE A 237 -5.78 -12.67 -3.85
C ILE A 237 -4.56 -13.17 -4.64
N SER A 238 -3.49 -13.50 -3.91
CA SER A 238 -2.23 -13.95 -4.49
C SER A 238 -1.93 -15.37 -4.05
N SER A 239 -1.50 -16.21 -4.98
CA SER A 239 -1.20 -17.62 -4.73
C SER A 239 -0.02 -18.10 -5.56
N GLY A 240 0.78 -19.01 -4.98
CA GLY A 240 1.82 -19.76 -5.69
C GLY A 240 1.35 -21.19 -5.96
N ILE A 241 1.16 -21.54 -7.23
CA ILE A 241 0.55 -22.79 -7.67
C ILE A 241 1.39 -23.50 -8.72
N GLU A 242 1.16 -24.82 -8.90
CA GLU A 242 1.59 -25.50 -10.12
C GLU A 242 0.66 -25.12 -11.28
N SER A 243 1.20 -25.03 -12.50
CA SER A 243 0.44 -24.53 -13.66
C SER A 243 -0.80 -25.37 -13.96
N GLU A 244 -0.73 -26.67 -13.76
CA GLU A 244 -1.86 -27.61 -13.92
C GLU A 244 -3.03 -27.37 -12.97
N ASN A 245 -2.76 -26.72 -11.83
CA ASN A 245 -3.75 -26.43 -10.80
C ASN A 245 -4.52 -25.11 -11.05
N TYR A 246 -4.24 -24.39 -12.14
CA TYR A 246 -4.78 -23.07 -12.42
C TYR A 246 -6.32 -23.04 -12.33
N ASP A 247 -7.00 -23.84 -13.16
CA ASP A 247 -8.47 -23.80 -13.27
C ASP A 247 -9.13 -24.15 -11.92
N LYS A 248 -8.67 -25.21 -11.27
CA LYS A 248 -9.19 -25.64 -9.97
C LYS A 248 -8.96 -24.59 -8.88
N THR A 249 -7.80 -23.93 -8.88
CA THR A 249 -7.51 -22.90 -7.89
C THR A 249 -8.39 -21.67 -8.09
N VAL A 250 -8.59 -21.22 -9.33
CA VAL A 250 -9.50 -20.09 -9.65
C VAL A 250 -10.92 -20.41 -9.21
N GLU A 251 -11.43 -21.63 -9.50
CA GLU A 251 -12.75 -22.08 -9.10
C GLU A 251 -12.91 -22.04 -7.57
N LEU A 252 -11.98 -22.66 -6.83
CA LEU A 252 -12.05 -22.73 -5.37
C LEU A 252 -11.93 -21.36 -4.69
N ILE A 253 -11.11 -20.45 -5.21
CA ILE A 253 -11.07 -19.06 -4.72
C ILE A 253 -12.44 -18.41 -4.88
N GLY A 254 -13.07 -18.59 -6.06
CA GLY A 254 -14.42 -18.11 -6.32
C GLY A 254 -15.47 -18.69 -5.36
N GLU A 255 -15.39 -19.98 -5.05
CA GLU A 255 -16.27 -20.64 -4.09
C GLU A 255 -16.10 -20.10 -2.65
N GLN A 256 -14.85 -19.85 -2.21
CA GLN A 256 -14.61 -19.26 -0.89
C GLN A 256 -15.17 -17.85 -0.79
N LEU A 257 -14.98 -17.02 -1.83
CA LEU A 257 -15.57 -15.69 -1.89
C LEU A 257 -17.11 -15.75 -1.88
N LYS A 258 -17.71 -16.65 -2.65
CA LYS A 258 -19.16 -16.87 -2.67
C LYS A 258 -19.66 -17.32 -1.29
N SER A 259 -18.99 -18.28 -0.65
CA SER A 259 -19.30 -18.74 0.70
C SER A 259 -19.34 -17.58 1.71
N LEU A 260 -18.38 -16.65 1.61
CA LEU A 260 -18.33 -15.46 2.46
C LEU A 260 -19.50 -14.50 2.17
N LYS A 261 -19.81 -14.24 0.89
CA LYS A 261 -20.98 -13.44 0.50
C LYS A 261 -22.32 -14.03 0.94
N GLU A 262 -22.40 -15.34 1.07
CA GLU A 262 -23.57 -16.04 1.59
C GLU A 262 -23.62 -16.11 3.13
N GLY A 263 -22.65 -15.49 3.83
CA GLY A 263 -22.59 -15.47 5.29
C GLY A 263 -22.16 -16.80 5.92
N LYS A 264 -21.57 -17.70 5.16
CA LYS A 264 -21.03 -18.96 5.66
C LYS A 264 -19.67 -18.72 6.35
N ILE A 265 -19.72 -18.02 7.47
CA ILE A 265 -18.58 -17.67 8.32
C ILE A 265 -18.88 -18.25 9.70
N SER A 266 -18.02 -19.10 10.23
CA SER A 266 -18.15 -19.60 11.58
C SER A 266 -17.76 -18.55 12.62
N ASP A 267 -18.26 -18.72 13.84
CA ASP A 267 -17.88 -17.85 14.97
C ASP A 267 -16.38 -17.89 15.23
N GLU A 268 -15.74 -19.04 15.03
CA GLU A 268 -14.30 -19.23 15.20
C GLU A 268 -13.51 -18.47 14.13
N GLU A 269 -13.90 -18.54 12.84
CA GLU A 269 -13.25 -17.80 11.75
C GLU A 269 -13.34 -16.28 12.00
N LEU A 270 -14.52 -15.80 12.42
CA LEU A 270 -14.74 -14.40 12.73
C LEU A 270 -13.89 -13.94 13.94
N LEU A 271 -13.91 -14.71 15.02
CA LEU A 271 -13.16 -14.40 16.25
C LEU A 271 -11.64 -14.38 16.00
N ASN A 272 -11.12 -15.41 15.32
CA ASN A 272 -9.70 -15.50 15.00
C ASN A 272 -9.23 -14.33 14.12
N SER A 273 -10.02 -13.97 13.11
CA SER A 273 -9.72 -12.83 12.23
C SER A 273 -9.72 -11.50 12.96
N LYS A 274 -10.73 -11.23 13.81
CA LYS A 274 -10.75 -10.04 14.67
C LYS A 274 -9.56 -9.99 15.61
N SER A 275 -9.26 -11.10 16.27
CA SER A 275 -8.14 -11.18 17.22
C SER A 275 -6.78 -10.91 16.53
N ALA A 276 -6.56 -11.45 15.35
CA ALA A 276 -5.35 -11.22 14.57
C ALA A 276 -5.19 -9.74 14.18
N ILE A 277 -6.27 -9.10 13.69
CA ILE A 277 -6.27 -7.69 13.33
C ILE A 277 -6.03 -6.81 14.55
N ILE A 278 -6.75 -7.04 15.65
CA ILE A 278 -6.62 -6.26 16.88
C ILE A 278 -5.20 -6.39 17.46
N SER A 279 -4.62 -7.58 17.45
CA SER A 279 -3.22 -7.77 17.86
C SER A 279 -2.26 -6.95 17.01
N SER A 280 -2.43 -6.96 15.70
CA SER A 280 -1.61 -6.17 14.78
C SER A 280 -1.78 -4.66 15.01
N LEU A 281 -3.00 -4.18 15.23
CA LEU A 281 -3.26 -2.77 15.52
C LEU A 281 -2.61 -2.30 16.83
N LYS A 282 -2.62 -3.14 17.87
CA LYS A 282 -1.98 -2.81 19.15
C LYS A 282 -0.48 -2.62 19.02
N THR A 283 0.19 -3.35 18.14
CA THR A 283 1.64 -3.21 17.91
C THR A 283 2.03 -1.95 17.13
N ILE A 284 1.08 -1.25 16.50
CA ILE A 284 1.36 0.01 15.79
C ILE A 284 2.02 1.03 16.72
N LYS A 285 1.54 1.15 17.96
CA LYS A 285 2.05 2.10 18.96
C LYS A 285 3.46 1.77 19.48
N ASP A 286 3.88 0.53 19.30
CA ASP A 286 5.21 0.08 19.75
C ASP A 286 6.30 0.37 18.70
N SER A 287 5.92 0.92 17.55
CA SER A 287 6.81 1.20 16.42
C SER A 287 6.66 2.63 15.93
N LEU A 288 7.69 3.47 16.09
CA LEU A 288 7.69 4.85 15.56
C LEU A 288 7.34 4.91 14.08
N GLY A 289 7.85 3.95 13.27
CA GLY A 289 7.52 3.88 11.86
C GLY A 289 6.08 3.48 11.58
N GLY A 290 5.53 2.56 12.38
CA GLY A 290 4.13 2.10 12.28
C GLY A 290 3.15 3.20 12.65
N SER A 291 3.43 3.91 13.73
CA SER A 291 2.64 5.03 14.22
C SER A 291 2.66 6.20 13.23
N SER A 292 3.83 6.64 12.76
CA SER A 292 3.95 7.69 11.72
C SER A 292 3.16 7.34 10.46
N ASP A 293 3.27 6.11 9.97
CA ASP A 293 2.56 5.64 8.78
C ASP A 293 1.05 5.63 8.99
N PHE A 294 0.61 5.24 10.18
CA PHE A 294 -0.79 5.26 10.58
C PHE A 294 -1.36 6.68 10.55
N TYR A 295 -0.74 7.64 11.24
CA TYR A 295 -1.21 9.03 11.30
C TYR A 295 -1.15 9.70 9.92
N PHE A 296 -0.10 9.49 9.16
CA PHE A 296 -0.02 9.96 7.78
C PHE A 296 -1.15 9.39 6.91
N SER A 297 -1.46 8.10 7.07
CA SER A 297 -2.58 7.47 6.35
C SER A 297 -3.94 8.05 6.74
N GLN A 298 -4.13 8.46 7.99
CA GLN A 298 -5.35 9.16 8.42
C GLN A 298 -5.45 10.54 7.77
N SER A 299 -4.36 11.33 7.83
CA SER A 299 -4.30 12.66 7.20
C SER A 299 -4.60 12.58 5.71
N MET A 300 -3.89 11.75 4.98
CA MET A 300 -4.07 11.57 3.54
C MET A 300 -5.47 11.07 3.16
N GLY A 301 -6.06 10.21 4.00
CA GLY A 301 -7.42 9.71 3.81
C GLY A 301 -8.50 10.72 4.16
N GLY A 302 -8.15 11.83 4.82
CA GLY A 302 -9.10 12.78 5.40
C GLY A 302 -9.99 12.12 6.46
N THR A 303 -9.39 11.22 7.25
CA THR A 303 -9.98 10.58 8.43
C THR A 303 -9.17 10.99 9.67
N ASN A 304 -9.76 10.82 10.86
CA ASN A 304 -9.09 11.15 12.12
C ASN A 304 -9.47 10.12 13.19
N THR A 305 -9.40 8.85 12.84
CA THR A 305 -9.86 7.76 13.70
C THR A 305 -8.67 7.15 14.40
N THR A 306 -8.76 7.09 15.73
CA THR A 306 -7.68 6.51 16.56
C THR A 306 -7.67 4.99 16.47
N VAL A 307 -6.54 4.37 16.85
CA VAL A 307 -6.39 2.91 16.89
C VAL A 307 -7.46 2.28 17.78
N GLU A 308 -7.77 2.90 18.92
CA GLU A 308 -8.79 2.42 19.87
C GLU A 308 -10.18 2.39 19.22
N LYS A 309 -10.56 3.47 18.53
CA LYS A 309 -11.84 3.53 17.80
C LYS A 309 -11.91 2.48 16.68
N ILE A 310 -10.81 2.23 15.99
CA ILE A 310 -10.76 1.18 14.97
C ILE A 310 -10.98 -0.18 15.63
N ILE A 311 -10.32 -0.45 16.75
CA ILE A 311 -10.51 -1.70 17.52
C ILE A 311 -11.97 -1.86 17.92
N GLU A 312 -12.60 -0.81 18.48
CA GLU A 312 -14.04 -0.84 18.84
C GLU A 312 -14.95 -1.15 17.65
N MET A 313 -14.64 -0.60 16.47
CA MET A 313 -15.40 -0.92 15.24
C MET A 313 -15.22 -2.38 14.84
N ILE A 314 -13.98 -2.89 14.85
CA ILE A 314 -13.68 -4.28 14.51
C ILE A 314 -14.38 -5.25 15.47
N GLU A 315 -14.39 -4.97 16.78
CA GLU A 315 -15.09 -5.78 17.77
C GLU A 315 -16.59 -5.89 17.49
N LYS A 316 -17.21 -4.81 16.97
CA LYS A 316 -18.65 -4.75 16.66
C LYS A 316 -19.02 -5.43 15.34
N VAL A 317 -18.08 -5.67 14.42
CA VAL A 317 -18.38 -6.28 13.12
C VAL A 317 -19.04 -7.63 13.29
N THR A 318 -20.15 -7.85 12.60
CA THR A 318 -20.90 -9.12 12.56
C THR A 318 -20.75 -9.79 11.19
N VAL A 319 -21.20 -11.04 11.09
CA VAL A 319 -21.27 -11.75 9.80
C VAL A 319 -22.13 -10.97 8.80
N SER A 320 -23.25 -10.39 9.24
CA SER A 320 -24.13 -9.60 8.38
C SER A 320 -23.45 -8.36 7.82
N ASP A 321 -22.61 -7.69 8.61
CA ASP A 321 -21.85 -6.51 8.15
C ASP A 321 -20.81 -6.88 7.10
N ILE A 322 -20.15 -8.03 7.26
CA ILE A 322 -19.23 -8.58 6.26
C ILE A 322 -19.97 -8.90 4.97
N VAL A 323 -21.12 -9.58 5.03
CA VAL A 323 -21.95 -9.89 3.86
C VAL A 323 -22.33 -8.62 3.09
N GLU A 324 -22.78 -7.58 3.80
CA GLU A 324 -23.15 -6.31 3.17
C GLU A 324 -21.93 -5.59 2.56
N ALA A 325 -20.76 -5.64 3.22
CA ALA A 325 -19.53 -5.05 2.67
C ALA A 325 -19.03 -5.80 1.41
N PHE A 326 -19.25 -7.11 1.34
CA PHE A 326 -18.82 -7.96 0.21
C PHE A 326 -19.83 -8.03 -0.94
N LYS A 327 -21.02 -7.51 -0.77
CA LYS A 327 -22.13 -7.61 -1.74
C LYS A 327 -21.76 -7.17 -3.14
N ASN A 328 -21.06 -6.04 -3.26
CA ASN A 328 -20.70 -5.41 -4.53
C ASN A 328 -19.27 -5.68 -4.97
N ILE A 329 -18.62 -6.70 -4.40
CA ILE A 329 -17.29 -7.10 -4.83
C ILE A 329 -17.40 -7.82 -6.17
N GLU A 330 -16.63 -7.35 -7.16
CA GLU A 330 -16.59 -7.91 -8.52
C GLU A 330 -15.14 -8.30 -8.87
N LEU A 331 -14.96 -9.47 -9.48
CA LEU A 331 -13.70 -9.89 -10.08
C LEU A 331 -13.46 -9.06 -11.34
N ASP A 332 -12.31 -8.36 -11.38
CA ASP A 332 -11.92 -7.51 -12.51
C ASP A 332 -10.85 -8.19 -13.37
N THR A 333 -9.80 -8.70 -12.73
CA THR A 333 -8.60 -9.17 -13.45
C THR A 333 -8.09 -10.47 -12.84
N ILE A 334 -7.74 -11.43 -13.70
CA ILE A 334 -6.95 -12.61 -13.37
C ILE A 334 -5.63 -12.49 -14.12
N TYR A 335 -4.53 -12.48 -13.38
CA TYR A 335 -3.20 -12.53 -13.93
C TYR A 335 -2.52 -13.83 -13.53
N PHE A 336 -1.94 -14.53 -14.49
CA PHE A 336 -1.23 -15.77 -14.24
C PHE A 336 0.13 -15.77 -14.93
N LEU A 337 1.17 -15.76 -14.12
CA LEU A 337 2.54 -16.00 -14.56
C LEU A 337 2.78 -17.51 -14.49
N SER A 338 2.90 -18.14 -15.65
CA SER A 338 3.05 -19.58 -15.78
C SER A 338 4.49 -19.98 -16.14
N ASN A 339 4.79 -21.26 -15.94
CA ASN A 339 6.01 -21.86 -16.45
C ASN A 339 5.87 -22.06 -17.96
N ASN A 340 6.92 -21.71 -18.73
CA ASN A 340 7.00 -21.96 -20.17
C ASN A 340 7.47 -23.39 -20.54
N LYS A 341 7.61 -24.29 -19.57
CA LYS A 341 7.87 -25.70 -19.88
C LYS A 341 6.59 -26.31 -20.44
N GLU A 342 6.57 -26.53 -21.74
CA GLU A 342 5.65 -27.49 -22.36
C GLU A 342 5.76 -28.82 -21.59
N ALA A 343 4.59 -29.33 -21.17
CA ALA A 343 4.49 -30.62 -20.52
C ALA A 343 4.83 -31.77 -21.50
#